data_14b7f5009be11fdd0d86ace0a103c80f
#
_entry.id   14b7f5009be11fdd0d86ace0a103c80f
#
_cell.length_a   1.000
_cell.length_b   1.000
_cell.length_c   1.000
_cell.angle_alpha   90.00
_cell.angle_beta   90.00
_cell.angle_gamma   90.00
#
_symmetry.space_group_name_H-M   'P 1'
#
loop_
_entity.id
_entity.type
_entity.pdbx_description
1 polymer ?
#
loop_
_entity_poly.entity_id
_entity_poly.type
_entity_poly.pdbx_seq_one_letter_code
_entity_poly.pdbx_strand_id
1 'polypeptide(L)' 'TGLAPLLRAEVFQKIGAINRLGITVLLVEQEVSTVFKMTSRNYVLSSGKIIAEGTGEQLLQDEVLRKTYLGL' A
#
# COMPACT_ATOMS: atom_id res chain seq x y z
N THR A 1 13.43 1.29 -14.50
CA THR A 1 13.63 0.03 -13.86
C THR A 1 12.30 -0.53 -13.40
N GLY A 2 12.03 -1.77 -13.70
CA GLY A 2 10.75 -2.38 -13.49
C GLY A 2 9.73 -1.85 -14.52
N LEU A 3 8.46 -1.87 -14.17
CA LEU A 3 7.40 -1.36 -15.03
C LEU A 3 7.50 0.15 -15.14
N ALA A 4 7.28 0.67 -16.36
CA ALA A 4 7.16 2.09 -16.55
C ALA A 4 6.06 2.67 -15.63
N PRO A 5 6.22 3.87 -15.09
CA PRO A 5 5.24 4.45 -14.18
C PRO A 5 3.81 4.47 -14.71
N LEU A 6 3.64 4.73 -16.00
CA LEU A 6 2.31 4.72 -16.62
C LEU A 6 1.67 3.34 -16.59
N LEU A 7 2.46 2.30 -16.85
CA LEU A 7 1.96 0.92 -16.84
C LEU A 7 1.59 0.49 -15.42
N ARG A 8 2.38 0.89 -14.42
CA ARG A 8 2.04 0.63 -13.02
C ARG A 8 0.72 1.29 -12.64
N ALA A 9 0.53 2.54 -13.05
CA ALA A 9 -0.71 3.26 -12.79
C ALA A 9 -1.92 2.54 -13.40
N GLU A 10 -1.79 2.01 -14.61
CA GLU A 10 -2.85 1.22 -15.24
C GLU A 10 -3.18 -0.04 -14.46
N VAL A 11 -2.17 -0.74 -13.96
CA VAL A 11 -2.37 -1.95 -13.16
C VAL A 11 -3.10 -1.62 -11.87
N PHE A 12 -2.70 -0.58 -11.15
CA PHE A 12 -3.37 -0.16 -9.92
C PHE A 12 -4.81 0.27 -10.19
N GLN A 13 -5.07 0.94 -11.30
CA GLN A 13 -6.41 1.32 -11.71
C GLN A 13 -7.32 0.10 -11.90
N LYS A 14 -6.80 -0.92 -12.56
CA LYS A 14 -7.55 -2.18 -12.78
C LYS A 14 -7.82 -2.92 -11.49
N ILE A 15 -6.85 -2.95 -10.58
CA ILE A 15 -7.02 -3.55 -9.25
C ILE A 15 -8.15 -2.83 -8.50
N GLY A 16 -8.15 -1.50 -8.52
CA GLY A 16 -9.20 -0.71 -7.89
C GLY A 16 -10.58 -0.99 -8.50
N ALA A 17 -10.65 -1.14 -9.81
CA ALA A 17 -11.90 -1.45 -10.51
C ALA A 17 -12.44 -2.82 -10.10
N ILE A 18 -11.58 -3.83 -10.01
CA ILE A 18 -11.96 -5.18 -9.56
C ILE A 18 -12.49 -5.13 -8.14
N ASN A 19 -11.84 -4.41 -7.27
CA ASN A 19 -12.28 -4.26 -5.88
C ASN A 19 -13.66 -3.59 -5.80
N ARG A 20 -13.91 -2.58 -6.61
CA ARG A 20 -15.21 -1.89 -6.65
C ARG A 20 -16.35 -2.78 -7.13
N LEU A 21 -16.04 -3.87 -7.81
CA LEU A 21 -17.03 -4.89 -8.18
C LEU A 21 -17.40 -5.81 -7.02
N GLY A 22 -16.84 -5.58 -5.84
CA GLY A 22 -17.12 -6.39 -4.65
C GLY A 22 -16.12 -7.52 -4.41
N ILE A 23 -15.02 -7.56 -5.18
CA ILE A 23 -14.00 -8.59 -5.03
C ILE A 23 -12.96 -8.10 -4.05
N THR A 24 -12.72 -8.88 -3.00
CA THR A 24 -11.66 -8.60 -2.03
C THR A 24 -10.30 -8.82 -2.67
N VAL A 25 -9.40 -7.85 -2.50
CA VAL A 25 -8.06 -7.92 -3.06
C VAL A 25 -7.02 -7.80 -1.95
N LEU A 26 -6.07 -8.71 -1.94
CA LEU A 26 -4.88 -8.62 -1.11
C LEU A 26 -3.73 -8.17 -1.99
N LEU A 27 -3.12 -7.04 -1.64
CA LEU A 27 -2.04 -6.44 -2.41
C LEU A 27 -0.76 -6.41 -1.58
N VAL A 28 0.33 -6.97 -2.11
CA VAL A 28 1.65 -6.90 -1.49
C VAL A 28 2.51 -5.98 -2.34
N GLU A 29 2.98 -4.89 -1.75
CA GLU A 29 3.65 -3.84 -2.52
C GLU A 29 4.60 -3.04 -1.65
N GLN A 30 5.59 -2.40 -2.26
CA GLN A 30 6.52 -1.51 -1.60
C GLN A 30 6.20 -0.03 -1.85
N GLU A 31 5.39 0.27 -2.85
CA GLU A 31 5.02 1.64 -3.19
C GLU A 31 3.91 2.14 -2.26
N VAL A 32 4.32 2.65 -1.11
CA VAL A 32 3.44 2.98 0.01
C VAL A 32 2.44 4.07 -0.33
N SER A 33 2.87 5.12 -1.02
CA SER A 33 2.00 6.27 -1.29
C SER A 33 0.78 5.89 -2.12
N THR A 34 0.95 5.05 -3.13
CA THR A 34 -0.17 4.58 -3.96
C THR A 34 -1.05 3.60 -3.19
N VAL A 35 -0.43 2.64 -2.51
CA VAL A 35 -1.15 1.60 -1.77
C VAL A 35 -2.02 2.21 -0.69
N PHE A 36 -1.51 3.17 0.06
CA PHE A 36 -2.27 3.80 1.15
C PHE A 36 -3.48 4.58 0.67
N LYS A 37 -3.45 5.09 -0.56
CA LYS A 37 -4.58 5.83 -1.14
C LYS A 37 -5.72 4.93 -1.59
N MET A 38 -5.43 3.68 -1.93
CA MET A 38 -6.41 2.79 -2.53
C MET A 38 -6.85 1.64 -1.62
N THR A 39 -6.30 1.54 -0.43
CA THR A 39 -6.58 0.45 0.50
C THR A 39 -7.25 0.95 1.76
N SER A 40 -8.09 0.10 2.35
CA SER A 40 -8.77 0.40 3.60
C SER A 40 -8.02 -0.12 4.82
N ARG A 41 -7.24 -1.19 4.65
CA ARG A 41 -6.50 -1.81 5.75
C ARG A 41 -5.12 -2.22 5.28
N ASN A 42 -4.12 -1.90 6.07
CA ASN A 42 -2.73 -2.14 5.73
C ASN A 42 -2.00 -2.81 6.88
N TYR A 43 -1.08 -3.68 6.51
CA TYR A 43 -0.15 -4.33 7.44
C TYR A 43 1.25 -4.01 6.98
N VAL A 44 2.07 -3.51 7.89
CA VAL A 44 3.50 -3.26 7.60
C VAL A 44 4.31 -4.42 8.14
N LEU A 45 5.07 -5.06 7.26
CA LEU A 45 5.91 -6.19 7.62
C LEU A 45 7.38 -5.78 7.63
N SER A 46 8.09 -6.27 8.61
CA SER A 46 9.55 -6.13 8.70
C SER A 46 10.13 -7.41 9.27
N SER A 47 11.10 -7.98 8.58
CA SER A 47 11.77 -9.23 8.99
C SER A 47 10.78 -10.36 9.32
N GLY A 48 9.76 -10.50 8.49
CA GLY A 48 8.76 -11.55 8.64
C GLY A 48 7.73 -11.33 9.74
N LYS A 49 7.69 -10.13 10.32
CA LYS A 49 6.75 -9.80 11.41
C LYS A 49 5.89 -8.61 11.03
N ILE A 50 4.64 -8.64 11.48
CA ILE A 50 3.76 -7.48 11.37
C ILE A 50 4.14 -6.51 12.48
N ILE A 51 4.60 -5.32 12.08
CA ILE A 51 5.04 -4.28 13.04
C ILE A 51 4.01 -3.17 13.20
N ALA A 52 3.05 -3.07 12.30
CA ALA A 52 1.98 -2.07 12.38
C ALA A 52 0.81 -2.49 11.51
N GLU A 53 -0.39 -2.03 11.85
CA GLU A 53 -1.58 -2.19 11.02
C GLU A 53 -2.51 -1.00 11.19
N GLY A 54 -3.28 -0.70 10.16
CA GLY A 54 -4.26 0.37 10.19
C GLY A 54 -4.57 0.92 8.81
N THR A 55 -5.28 2.03 8.78
CA THR A 55 -5.48 2.78 7.54
C THR A 55 -4.18 3.46 7.13
N GLY A 56 -4.06 3.81 5.85
CA GLY A 56 -2.90 4.56 5.39
C GLY A 56 -2.72 5.86 6.15
N GLU A 57 -3.82 6.55 6.44
CA GLU A 57 -3.78 7.79 7.20
C GLU A 57 -3.23 7.60 8.61
N GLN A 58 -3.69 6.55 9.30
CA GLN A 58 -3.20 6.22 10.64
C GLN A 58 -1.70 5.92 10.65
N LEU A 59 -1.24 5.14 9.68
CA LEU A 59 0.16 4.74 9.59
C LEU A 59 1.07 5.92 9.25
N LEU A 60 0.60 6.86 8.45
CA LEU A 60 1.37 8.04 8.09
C LEU A 60 1.52 9.05 9.24
N GLN A 61 0.69 8.95 10.27
CA GLN A 61 0.80 9.80 11.46
C GLN A 61 1.92 9.34 12.40
N ASP A 62 2.37 8.09 12.28
CA ASP A 62 3.49 7.58 13.07
C ASP A 62 4.80 7.99 12.41
N GLU A 63 5.46 8.97 13.00
CA GLU A 63 6.70 9.52 12.46
C GLU A 63 7.84 8.50 12.39
N VAL A 64 7.98 7.69 13.42
CA VAL A 64 9.03 6.66 13.47
C VAL A 64 8.79 5.62 12.38
N LEU A 65 7.55 5.14 12.26
CA LEU A 65 7.17 4.18 11.23
C LEU A 65 7.42 4.76 9.83
N ARG A 66 6.98 5.98 9.60
CA ARG A 66 7.11 6.64 8.30
C ARG A 66 8.56 6.79 7.90
N LYS A 67 9.41 7.28 8.79
CA LYS A 67 10.82 7.54 8.47
C LYS A 67 11.66 6.28 8.44
N THR A 68 11.41 5.34 9.34
CA THR A 68 12.25 4.16 9.49
C THR A 68 11.88 3.05 8.50
N TYR A 69 10.60 2.83 8.28
CA TYR A 69 10.11 1.66 7.53
C TYR A 69 9.45 2.01 6.20
N LEU A 70 8.78 3.13 6.10
CA LEU A 70 8.00 3.47 4.90
C LEU A 70 8.78 4.31 3.90
N GLY A 71 9.93 4.87 4.26
CA GLY A 71 10.75 5.67 3.37
C GLY A 71 10.15 7.02 3.01
N LEU A 72 9.32 7.56 3.86
CA LEU A 72 8.61 8.81 3.58
C LEU A 72 9.01 9.97 4.49
#